data_9e584d26f48cb3c307471616d0859c42
#
_entry.id   9e584d26f48cb3c307471616d0859c42
#
_cell.length_a   1.000
_cell.length_b   1.000
_cell.length_c   1.000
_cell.angle_alpha   90.00
_cell.angle_beta   90.00
_cell.angle_gamma   90.00
#
_symmetry.space_group_name_H-M   'P 1'
#
loop_
_entity.id
_entity.type
_entity.pdbx_description
1 polymer ?
#
loop_
_entity_poly.entity_id
_entity_poly.type
_entity_poly.pdbx_seq_one_letter_code
_entity_poly.pdbx_strand_id
1 'polypeptide(L)'
;MLLGRMGMTTEAPIFVRIFKEESELEVWKARADGHFYHFKTYPICNWSGELGPKVVQGDKQAPEGFYTVSKGMMNPNSGFHLAFNLGYPNIYDRAHRRTGDFLMVHGKCRSAGCYAMTDALIEEIYGLAREAFAGGQESFQVHAFPFRMSA
;
A
#
# COMPACT_ATOMS: atom_id res chain seq x y z
N MET A 1 -13.49 -0.53 20.69
CA MET A 1 -12.77 -0.83 19.46
C MET A 1 -11.45 -0.09 19.43
N LEU A 2 -10.44 -0.67 18.80
CA LEU A 2 -9.09 -0.07 18.73
C LEU A 2 -9.12 1.35 18.14
N LEU A 3 -9.85 1.54 17.03
CA LEU A 3 -9.96 2.86 16.39
C LEU A 3 -10.52 3.92 17.32
N GLY A 4 -11.58 3.61 18.04
CA GLY A 4 -12.19 4.54 19.00
C GLY A 4 -11.24 4.92 20.11
N ARG A 5 -10.46 3.95 20.63
CA ARG A 5 -9.46 4.21 21.68
C ARG A 5 -8.34 5.13 21.21
N MET A 6 -8.02 5.11 19.93
CA MET A 6 -6.97 5.93 19.33
C MET A 6 -7.48 7.28 18.86
N GLY A 7 -8.76 7.60 19.08
CA GLY A 7 -9.35 8.84 18.60
C GLY A 7 -9.53 8.88 17.09
N MET A 8 -9.67 7.73 16.48
CA MET A 8 -9.85 7.57 15.02
C MET A 8 -11.23 6.98 14.74
N THR A 9 -11.78 7.27 13.55
CA THR A 9 -13.01 6.65 13.08
C THR A 9 -12.67 5.69 11.93
N THR A 10 -13.57 4.72 11.68
CA THR A 10 -13.37 3.77 10.57
C THR A 10 -13.31 4.48 9.22
N GLU A 11 -14.02 5.59 9.07
CA GLU A 11 -14.13 6.34 7.82
C GLU A 11 -13.06 7.44 7.65
N ALA A 12 -12.16 7.59 8.63
CA ALA A 12 -11.13 8.62 8.54
C ALA A 12 -10.13 8.31 7.41
N PRO A 13 -9.57 9.35 6.79
CA PRO A 13 -8.56 9.16 5.74
C PRO A 13 -7.39 8.30 6.18
N ILE A 14 -6.81 7.58 5.22
CA ILE A 14 -5.65 6.72 5.47
C ILE A 14 -4.43 7.16 4.66
N PHE A 15 -3.26 6.74 5.12
CA PHE A 15 -1.97 6.89 4.46
C PHE A 15 -1.17 5.61 4.73
N VAL A 16 -0.47 5.10 3.72
CA VAL A 16 0.25 3.83 3.79
C VAL A 16 1.74 4.05 3.55
N ARG A 17 2.57 3.42 4.37
CA ARG A 17 4.01 3.36 4.14
C ARG A 17 4.46 1.91 4.10
N ILE A 18 5.37 1.59 3.18
CA ILE A 18 5.93 0.26 2.99
C ILE A 18 7.44 0.33 3.18
N PHE A 19 8.00 -0.62 3.91
CA PHE A 19 9.44 -0.76 4.13
C PHE A 19 9.86 -2.17 3.72
N LYS A 20 10.60 -2.28 2.61
CA LYS A 20 10.97 -3.57 2.03
C LYS A 20 11.86 -4.39 2.94
N GLU A 21 12.97 -3.81 3.41
CA GLU A 21 13.95 -4.55 4.22
C GLU A 21 13.32 -5.12 5.48
N GLU A 22 12.48 -4.34 6.15
CA GLU A 22 11.77 -4.76 7.36
C GLU A 22 10.56 -5.64 7.05
N SER A 23 10.13 -5.70 5.79
CA SER A 23 8.92 -6.39 5.36
C SER A 23 7.68 -5.94 6.12
N GLU A 24 7.49 -4.62 6.21
CA GLU A 24 6.39 -4.02 6.96
C GLU A 24 5.59 -3.06 6.11
N LEU A 25 4.26 -3.08 6.30
CA LEU A 25 3.33 -2.12 5.75
C LEU A 25 2.61 -1.43 6.91
N GLU A 26 2.72 -0.11 6.98
CA GLU A 26 2.06 0.68 8.01
C GLU A 26 0.81 1.35 7.45
N VAL A 27 -0.27 1.33 8.22
CA VAL A 27 -1.45 2.15 7.94
C VAL A 27 -1.52 3.27 8.97
N TRP A 28 -1.66 4.49 8.48
CA TRP A 28 -1.83 5.70 9.27
C TRP A 28 -3.23 6.23 9.03
N LYS A 29 -3.86 6.79 10.04
CA LYS A 29 -5.20 7.36 9.93
C LYS A 29 -5.21 8.77 10.48
N ALA A 30 -6.03 9.62 9.83
CA ALA A 30 -6.21 10.99 10.30
C ALA A 30 -7.07 11.02 11.57
N ARG A 31 -6.76 11.95 12.46
CA ARG A 31 -7.62 12.32 13.59
C ARG A 31 -8.34 13.62 13.27
N ALA A 32 -9.18 14.07 14.19
CA ALA A 32 -9.96 15.30 14.02
C ALA A 32 -9.10 16.54 13.77
N ASP A 33 -7.83 16.53 14.19
CA ASP A 33 -6.90 17.64 13.95
C ASP A 33 -6.36 17.69 12.51
N GLY A 34 -6.71 16.72 11.66
CA GLY A 34 -6.25 16.62 10.29
C GLY A 34 -4.88 16.02 10.10
N HIS A 35 -4.19 15.67 11.18
CA HIS A 35 -2.89 15.00 11.12
C HIS A 35 -3.06 13.49 11.11
N PHE A 36 -2.10 12.79 10.46
CA PHE A 36 -2.08 11.33 10.42
C PHE A 36 -1.28 10.77 11.60
N TYR A 37 -1.83 9.74 12.21
CA TYR A 37 -1.20 9.04 13.32
C TYR A 37 -1.11 7.55 13.00
N HIS A 38 -0.05 6.89 13.45
CA HIS A 38 0.14 5.46 13.23
C HIS A 38 -1.03 4.67 13.82
N PHE A 39 -1.68 3.88 12.98
CA PHE A 39 -2.76 3.00 13.41
C PHE A 39 -2.24 1.59 13.68
N LYS A 40 -1.61 0.96 12.67
CA LYS A 40 -1.15 -0.43 12.78
C LYS A 40 -0.04 -0.71 11.79
N THR A 41 0.88 -1.62 12.16
CA THR A 41 1.91 -2.16 11.28
C THR A 41 1.56 -3.61 10.96
N TYR A 42 1.58 -3.94 9.67
CA TYR A 42 1.28 -5.27 9.16
C TYR A 42 2.54 -5.90 8.59
N PRO A 43 2.85 -7.17 8.94
CA PRO A 43 3.96 -7.85 8.27
C PRO A 43 3.59 -8.12 6.81
N ILE A 44 4.54 -7.87 5.92
CA ILE A 44 4.40 -8.24 4.51
C ILE A 44 4.82 -9.70 4.39
N CYS A 45 3.96 -10.54 3.80
CA CYS A 45 4.24 -11.95 3.67
C CYS A 45 5.33 -12.22 2.65
N ASN A 46 5.31 -11.50 1.53
CA ASN A 46 6.28 -11.69 0.45
C ASN A 46 6.35 -10.45 -0.44
N TRP A 47 7.54 -10.16 -0.93
CA TRP A 47 7.75 -9.19 -2.00
C TRP A 47 8.94 -9.69 -2.82
N SER A 48 8.99 -9.34 -4.11
CA SER A 48 10.02 -9.88 -5.00
C SER A 48 11.04 -8.82 -5.39
N GLY A 49 12.23 -9.29 -5.77
CA GLY A 49 13.33 -8.45 -6.15
C GLY A 49 14.23 -8.11 -4.98
N GLU A 50 14.97 -7.01 -5.14
CA GLU A 50 15.95 -6.53 -4.17
C GLU A 50 15.58 -5.13 -3.71
N LEU A 51 16.37 -4.55 -2.83
CA LEU A 51 16.28 -3.13 -2.52
C LEU A 51 16.60 -2.34 -3.79
N GLY A 52 15.87 -1.25 -4.00
CA GLY A 52 15.99 -0.44 -5.20
C GLY A 52 14.68 -0.39 -5.97
N PRO A 53 14.54 0.56 -6.89
CA PRO A 53 13.29 0.77 -7.61
C PRO A 53 13.05 -0.30 -8.68
N LYS A 54 11.78 -0.48 -9.05
CA LYS A 54 11.41 -1.22 -10.24
C LYS A 54 11.74 -0.36 -11.46
N VAL A 55 12.36 -0.97 -12.48
CA VAL A 55 12.83 -0.24 -13.68
C VAL A 55 12.13 -0.67 -14.96
N VAL A 56 11.90 -1.98 -15.16
CA VAL A 56 11.31 -2.50 -16.39
C VAL A 56 10.27 -3.57 -16.11
N GLN A 57 9.33 -3.72 -17.05
CA GLN A 57 8.34 -4.78 -16.98
C GLN A 57 9.03 -6.15 -16.97
N GLY A 58 8.57 -7.05 -16.10
CA GLY A 58 9.09 -8.41 -16.03
C GLY A 58 10.37 -8.57 -15.22
N ASP A 59 10.91 -7.50 -14.62
CA ASP A 59 12.10 -7.59 -13.76
C ASP A 59 11.81 -8.22 -12.39
N LYS A 60 10.54 -8.52 -12.09
CA LYS A 60 10.06 -9.12 -10.83
C LYS A 60 10.48 -8.31 -9.60
N GLN A 61 10.64 -7.01 -9.76
CA GLN A 61 11.07 -6.10 -8.72
C GLN A 61 9.86 -5.35 -8.16
N ALA A 62 9.69 -5.37 -6.83
CA ALA A 62 8.66 -4.58 -6.18
C ALA A 62 9.04 -3.09 -6.25
N PRO A 63 8.09 -2.19 -6.60
CA PRO A 63 8.41 -0.78 -6.82
C PRO A 63 8.71 -0.04 -5.52
N GLU A 64 9.53 1.00 -5.64
CA GLU A 64 9.77 1.97 -4.57
C GLU A 64 9.43 3.35 -5.10
N GLY A 65 8.84 4.19 -4.27
CA GLY A 65 8.43 5.54 -4.64
C GLY A 65 7.14 5.95 -3.97
N PHE A 66 6.56 7.03 -4.48
CA PHE A 66 5.33 7.62 -3.94
C PHE A 66 4.21 7.41 -4.95
N TYR A 67 3.17 6.68 -4.52
CA TYR A 67 2.07 6.27 -5.37
C TYR A 67 0.74 6.77 -4.80
N THR A 68 -0.24 6.95 -5.68
CA THR A 68 -1.58 7.41 -5.32
C THR A 68 -2.58 6.35 -5.73
N VAL A 69 -3.42 5.91 -4.78
CA VAL A 69 -4.45 4.90 -5.02
C VAL A 69 -5.82 5.57 -4.93
N SER A 70 -6.59 5.51 -6.01
CA SER A 70 -7.97 5.98 -6.04
C SER A 70 -8.93 4.79 -5.95
N LYS A 71 -10.22 5.10 -5.73
CA LYS A 71 -11.25 4.07 -5.56
C LYS A 71 -11.30 3.07 -6.73
N GLY A 72 -11.13 3.56 -7.96
CA GLY A 72 -11.15 2.71 -9.15
C GLY A 72 -10.00 1.70 -9.24
N MET A 73 -8.98 1.85 -8.40
CA MET A 73 -7.81 0.95 -8.35
C MET A 73 -7.99 -0.18 -7.34
N MET A 74 -9.12 -0.20 -6.60
CA MET A 74 -9.47 -1.28 -5.69
C MET A 74 -10.07 -2.43 -6.47
N ASN A 75 -9.62 -3.66 -6.18
CA ASN A 75 -10.09 -4.86 -6.90
C ASN A 75 -10.57 -5.93 -5.93
N PRO A 76 -11.90 -6.04 -5.69
CA PRO A 76 -12.43 -7.08 -4.82
C PRO A 76 -12.50 -8.45 -5.48
N ASN A 77 -12.28 -8.53 -6.79
CA ASN A 77 -12.36 -9.76 -7.57
C ASN A 77 -10.98 -10.22 -8.07
N SER A 78 -9.93 -9.86 -7.34
CA SER A 78 -8.57 -10.25 -7.69
C SER A 78 -8.38 -11.77 -7.59
N GLY A 79 -7.60 -12.34 -8.52
CA GLY A 79 -7.15 -13.72 -8.41
C GLY A 79 -6.25 -13.95 -7.19
N PHE A 80 -5.83 -12.91 -6.50
CA PHE A 80 -5.03 -12.92 -5.28
C PHE A 80 -5.85 -12.48 -4.05
N HIS A 81 -7.09 -12.88 -3.99
CA HIS A 81 -8.08 -12.60 -2.95
C HIS A 81 -8.61 -11.16 -3.05
N LEU A 82 -7.93 -10.20 -2.45
CA LEU A 82 -8.22 -8.78 -2.57
C LEU A 82 -6.95 -8.05 -2.96
N ALA A 83 -7.10 -6.98 -3.74
CA ALA A 83 -5.95 -6.22 -4.20
C ALA A 83 -6.29 -4.76 -4.46
N PHE A 84 -5.27 -3.90 -4.42
CA PHE A 84 -5.37 -2.57 -5.00
C PHE A 84 -4.10 -2.27 -5.79
N ASN A 85 -4.29 -1.58 -6.92
CA ASN A 85 -3.19 -1.21 -7.81
C ASN A 85 -2.45 0.00 -7.23
N LEU A 86 -1.11 -0.03 -7.27
CA LEU A 86 -0.28 1.07 -6.78
C LEU A 86 -0.22 2.27 -7.72
N GLY A 87 -0.58 2.06 -9.01
CA GLY A 87 -0.43 3.12 -10.01
C GLY A 87 1.00 3.26 -10.53
N TYR A 88 1.79 2.20 -10.45
CA TYR A 88 3.10 2.16 -11.09
C TYR A 88 2.93 2.03 -12.62
N PRO A 89 3.71 2.68 -13.45
CA PRO A 89 4.68 3.71 -13.10
C PRO A 89 4.00 5.06 -12.83
N ASN A 90 4.52 5.79 -11.84
CA ASN A 90 4.07 7.15 -11.57
C ASN A 90 4.80 8.15 -12.51
N ILE A 91 4.57 9.45 -12.33
CA ILE A 91 5.21 10.47 -13.18
C ILE A 91 6.74 10.41 -13.08
N TYR A 92 7.26 10.23 -11.87
CA TYR A 92 8.70 10.10 -11.64
C TYR A 92 9.27 8.86 -12.34
N ASP A 93 8.61 7.71 -12.22
CA ASP A 93 9.02 6.47 -12.87
C ASP A 93 9.05 6.64 -14.39
N ARG A 94 8.02 7.27 -14.96
CA ARG A 94 7.93 7.51 -16.41
C ARG A 94 9.03 8.45 -16.90
N ALA A 95 9.38 9.47 -16.12
CA ALA A 95 10.47 10.38 -16.43
C ALA A 95 11.81 9.66 -16.49
N HIS A 96 11.98 8.57 -15.73
CA HIS A 96 13.17 7.71 -15.75
C HIS A 96 13.02 6.52 -16.69
N ARG A 97 12.00 6.53 -17.56
CA ARG A 97 11.74 5.48 -18.57
C ARG A 97 11.52 4.09 -17.95
N ARG A 98 10.99 4.04 -16.74
CA ARG A 98 10.62 2.79 -16.08
C ARG A 98 9.33 2.28 -16.66
N THR A 99 9.22 0.94 -16.84
CA THR A 99 8.05 0.31 -17.45
C THR A 99 7.46 -0.76 -16.56
N GLY A 100 6.24 -1.18 -16.88
CA GLY A 100 5.48 -2.19 -16.18
C GLY A 100 4.06 -1.71 -15.86
N ASP A 101 3.23 -2.60 -15.33
CA ASP A 101 1.87 -2.29 -14.92
C ASP A 101 1.34 -3.38 -13.98
N PHE A 102 0.09 -3.23 -13.50
CA PHE A 102 -0.57 -4.19 -12.62
C PHE A 102 0.22 -4.55 -11.36
N LEU A 103 0.96 -3.57 -10.83
CA LEU A 103 1.66 -3.75 -9.55
C LEU A 103 0.72 -3.41 -8.42
N MET A 104 0.58 -4.35 -7.48
CA MET A 104 -0.49 -4.32 -6.49
C MET A 104 0.02 -4.65 -5.09
N VAL A 105 -0.77 -4.25 -4.10
CA VAL A 105 -0.78 -4.87 -2.79
C VAL A 105 -1.93 -5.87 -2.80
N HIS A 106 -1.66 -7.14 -2.50
CA HIS A 106 -2.64 -8.21 -2.67
C HIS A 106 -2.49 -9.32 -1.62
N GLY A 107 -3.42 -10.26 -1.61
CA GLY A 107 -3.39 -11.43 -0.73
C GLY A 107 -2.64 -12.62 -1.31
N LYS A 108 -2.90 -13.81 -0.74
CA LYS A 108 -2.34 -15.13 -1.14
C LYS A 108 -0.83 -15.29 -1.05
N CYS A 109 -0.13 -14.40 -0.38
CA CYS A 109 1.29 -14.52 -0.07
C CYS A 109 2.19 -14.96 -1.24
N ARG A 110 1.89 -14.47 -2.46
CA ARG A 110 2.69 -14.72 -3.67
C ARG A 110 3.02 -13.40 -4.32
N SER A 111 4.25 -13.24 -4.78
CA SER A 111 4.67 -11.98 -5.40
C SER A 111 5.60 -12.21 -6.58
N ALA A 112 5.39 -11.38 -7.62
CA ALA A 112 6.30 -11.25 -8.77
C ALA A 112 6.30 -9.77 -9.19
N GLY A 113 6.85 -8.91 -8.33
CA GLY A 113 6.87 -7.45 -8.51
C GLY A 113 5.82 -6.72 -7.70
N CYS A 114 5.06 -7.43 -6.87
CA CYS A 114 4.01 -6.86 -6.02
C CYS A 114 4.36 -7.04 -4.55
N TYR A 115 3.49 -6.52 -3.68
CA TYR A 115 3.59 -6.73 -2.23
C TYR A 115 2.47 -7.67 -1.82
N ALA A 116 2.83 -8.87 -1.37
CA ALA A 116 1.87 -9.89 -1.00
C ALA A 116 1.66 -9.96 0.51
N MET A 117 0.41 -9.92 0.92
CA MET A 117 -0.02 -10.04 2.31
C MET A 117 -0.68 -11.41 2.51
N THR A 118 -0.87 -11.82 3.76
CA THR A 118 -1.77 -12.93 4.04
C THR A 118 -3.21 -12.49 3.76
N ASP A 119 -4.11 -13.46 3.49
CA ASP A 119 -5.51 -13.14 3.19
C ASP A 119 -6.17 -12.37 4.33
N ALA A 120 -5.93 -12.75 5.57
CA ALA A 120 -6.51 -12.06 6.73
C ALA A 120 -6.05 -10.60 6.82
N LEU A 121 -4.78 -10.33 6.53
CA LEU A 121 -4.23 -8.98 6.63
C LEU A 121 -4.67 -8.09 5.47
N ILE A 122 -4.74 -8.63 4.25
CA ILE A 122 -5.24 -7.83 3.12
C ILE A 122 -6.72 -7.51 3.29
N GLU A 123 -7.51 -8.39 3.89
CA GLU A 123 -8.90 -8.10 4.20
C GLU A 123 -9.03 -6.89 5.12
N GLU A 124 -8.19 -6.79 6.13
CA GLU A 124 -8.19 -5.67 7.06
C GLU A 124 -7.74 -4.37 6.38
N ILE A 125 -6.62 -4.42 5.65
CA ILE A 125 -6.10 -3.25 4.93
C ILE A 125 -7.09 -2.76 3.87
N TYR A 126 -7.64 -3.69 3.09
CA TYR A 126 -8.63 -3.38 2.05
C TYR A 126 -9.88 -2.74 2.66
N GLY A 127 -10.33 -3.28 3.80
CA GLY A 127 -11.48 -2.73 4.52
C GLY A 127 -11.23 -1.31 5.02
N LEU A 128 -10.05 -1.02 5.54
CA LEU A 128 -9.68 0.32 5.98
C LEU A 128 -9.70 1.31 4.81
N ALA A 129 -9.19 0.90 3.64
CA ALA A 129 -9.19 1.72 2.44
C ALA A 129 -10.62 1.97 1.95
N ARG A 130 -11.44 0.93 1.89
CA ARG A 130 -12.84 1.03 1.47
C ARG A 130 -13.62 2.00 2.36
N GLU A 131 -13.46 1.91 3.66
CA GLU A 131 -14.15 2.80 4.60
C GLU A 131 -13.65 4.24 4.47
N ALA A 132 -12.36 4.46 4.22
CA ALA A 132 -11.82 5.80 3.99
C ALA A 132 -12.43 6.44 2.72
N PHE A 133 -12.58 5.67 1.64
CA PHE A 133 -13.26 6.15 0.44
C PHE A 133 -14.74 6.44 0.72
N ALA A 134 -15.42 5.61 1.48
CA ALA A 134 -16.81 5.83 1.85
C ALA A 134 -16.97 7.11 2.69
N GLY A 135 -15.96 7.46 3.48
CA GLY A 135 -15.94 8.69 4.29
C GLY A 135 -15.57 9.94 3.51
N GLY A 136 -15.30 9.83 2.20
CA GLY A 136 -15.05 10.97 1.33
C GLY A 136 -13.60 11.18 0.89
N GLN A 137 -12.67 10.32 1.28
CA GLN A 137 -11.30 10.41 0.76
C GLN A 137 -11.31 10.06 -0.74
N GLU A 138 -10.72 10.90 -1.57
CA GLU A 138 -10.70 10.68 -3.03
C GLU A 138 -9.57 9.73 -3.44
N SER A 139 -8.45 9.80 -2.74
CA SER A 139 -7.30 8.91 -2.96
C SER A 139 -6.46 8.84 -1.70
N PHE A 140 -5.65 7.80 -1.58
CA PHE A 140 -4.67 7.73 -0.51
C PHE A 140 -3.28 7.51 -1.06
N GLN A 141 -2.27 7.98 -0.33
CA GLN A 141 -0.87 7.86 -0.72
C GLN A 141 -0.30 6.54 -0.21
N VAL A 142 0.55 5.92 -1.02
CA VAL A 142 1.38 4.79 -0.62
C VAL A 142 2.83 5.18 -0.88
N HIS A 143 3.62 5.27 0.18
CA HIS A 143 5.03 5.57 0.08
C HIS A 143 5.82 4.28 0.34
N ALA A 144 6.55 3.82 -0.67
CA ALA A 144 7.33 2.58 -0.59
C ALA A 144 8.82 2.90 -0.54
N PHE A 145 9.47 2.44 0.51
CA PHE A 145 10.89 2.71 0.80
C PHE A 145 11.68 1.41 0.83
N PRO A 146 12.99 1.45 0.48
CA PRO A 146 13.84 0.27 0.60
C PRO A 146 14.03 -0.17 2.05
N PHE A 147 14.12 0.78 2.98
CA PHE A 147 14.34 0.49 4.41
C PHE A 147 13.92 1.70 5.24
N ARG A 148 13.81 1.50 6.57
CA ARG A 148 13.51 2.61 7.48
C ARG A 148 14.73 3.50 7.61
N MET A 149 14.48 4.81 7.57
CA MET A 149 15.50 5.81 7.89
C MET A 149 15.64 5.86 9.40
N SER A 150 16.74 5.38 9.93
CA SER A 150 17.02 5.50 11.35
C SER A 150 17.54 6.90 11.66
N ALA A 151 17.07 7.46 12.77
CA ALA A 151 17.52 8.76 13.22
C ALA A 151 18.92 8.66 13.81
#